data_99fbaa91db1f03e40df2b990708408b1
#
_entry.id   99fbaa91db1f03e40df2b990708408b1
#
_cell.length_a   1.000
_cell.length_b   1.000
_cell.length_c   1.000
_cell.angle_alpha   90.00
_cell.angle_beta   90.00
_cell.angle_gamma   90.00
#
_symmetry.space_group_name_H-M   'P 1'
#
loop_
_entity.id
_entity.type
_entity.pdbx_description
1 polymer ?
#
loop_
_entity_poly.entity_id
_entity_poly.type
_entity_poly.pdbx_seq_one_letter_code
_entity_poly.pdbx_strand_id
1 'polypeptide(L)'
;LGALVAVFGPLNFIFGKWKSFLASRFYTDEKDTITEGELVTMVSEAEKDGELTNRESELIRSAIEFDDVEAQDVLTPRVDVIAVADDTPMDEVTETFADSGYSRLPVYHETIDNIIGVVHEKDCFAAMRKGDEDVKLESLIGPTLYTTSVTPISALLRTLRESKHHMAVVVDEYGGTAGIITLEDILEE
;
A
#
# COMPACT_ATOMS: atom_id res chain seq x y z
N LEU A 1 -41.44 -42.66 -38.55
CA LEU A 1 -40.77 -41.49 -37.93
C LEU A 1 -41.75 -40.63 -37.11
N GLY A 2 -43.04 -40.42 -37.55
CA GLY A 2 -44.03 -39.60 -36.85
C GLY A 2 -44.50 -40.15 -35.48
N ALA A 3 -44.58 -41.47 -35.31
CA ALA A 3 -44.98 -42.08 -34.02
C ALA A 3 -43.93 -41.96 -32.93
N LEU A 4 -42.64 -41.97 -33.23
CA LEU A 4 -41.56 -41.77 -32.30
C LEU A 4 -41.52 -40.33 -31.75
N VAL A 5 -41.78 -39.32 -32.61
CA VAL A 5 -41.83 -37.91 -32.20
C VAL A 5 -43.03 -37.63 -31.28
N ALA A 6 -44.17 -38.30 -31.50
CA ALA A 6 -45.38 -38.16 -30.69
C ALA A 6 -45.19 -38.75 -29.27
N VAL A 7 -44.42 -39.81 -29.11
CA VAL A 7 -44.16 -40.45 -27.81
C VAL A 7 -43.04 -39.71 -27.03
N PHE A 8 -42.00 -39.22 -27.69
CA PHE A 8 -40.87 -38.53 -27.03
C PHE A 8 -41.09 -37.02 -26.87
N GLY A 9 -42.03 -36.41 -27.58
CA GLY A 9 -42.37 -35.00 -27.47
C GLY A 9 -42.76 -34.57 -26.06
N PRO A 10 -43.74 -35.22 -25.41
CA PRO A 10 -44.14 -34.87 -24.03
C PRO A 10 -43.06 -35.17 -23.00
N LEU A 11 -42.23 -36.19 -23.22
CA LEU A 11 -41.13 -36.54 -22.34
C LEU A 11 -40.06 -35.43 -22.36
N ASN A 12 -39.72 -34.92 -23.51
CA ASN A 12 -38.74 -33.85 -23.68
C ASN A 12 -39.23 -32.52 -23.09
N PHE A 13 -40.53 -32.26 -23.14
CA PHE A 13 -41.15 -31.08 -22.52
C PHE A 13 -41.13 -31.18 -21.00
N ILE A 14 -41.39 -32.36 -20.42
CA ILE A 14 -41.33 -32.60 -18.97
C ILE A 14 -39.89 -32.50 -18.48
N PHE A 15 -38.92 -33.08 -19.18
CA PHE A 15 -37.49 -32.94 -18.87
C PHE A 15 -37.01 -31.51 -18.97
N GLY A 16 -37.46 -30.74 -19.97
CA GLY A 16 -37.14 -29.33 -20.12
C GLY A 16 -37.66 -28.49 -18.94
N LYS A 17 -38.87 -28.70 -18.49
CA LYS A 17 -39.45 -28.03 -17.31
C LYS A 17 -38.76 -28.47 -16.02
N TRP A 18 -38.40 -29.74 -15.90
CA TRP A 18 -37.72 -30.28 -14.72
C TRP A 18 -36.31 -29.73 -14.63
N LYS A 19 -35.58 -29.65 -15.73
CA LYS A 19 -34.26 -29.04 -15.82
C LYS A 19 -34.30 -27.54 -15.45
N SER A 20 -35.33 -26.81 -15.95
CA SER A 20 -35.54 -25.40 -15.60
C SER A 20 -35.91 -25.21 -14.13
N PHE A 21 -36.72 -26.11 -13.57
CA PHE A 21 -37.12 -26.07 -12.16
C PHE A 21 -35.95 -26.43 -11.24
N LEU A 22 -35.13 -27.45 -11.55
CA LEU A 22 -33.90 -27.73 -10.82
C LEU A 22 -32.92 -26.60 -10.94
N ALA A 23 -32.71 -26.05 -12.15
CA ALA A 23 -31.83 -24.92 -12.36
C ALA A 23 -32.25 -23.70 -11.51
N SER A 24 -33.57 -23.36 -11.48
CA SER A 24 -34.07 -22.25 -10.66
C SER A 24 -34.01 -22.48 -9.15
N ARG A 25 -33.93 -23.75 -8.71
CA ARG A 25 -33.84 -24.09 -7.28
C ARG A 25 -32.42 -24.30 -6.79
N PHE A 26 -31.49 -24.68 -7.70
CA PHE A 26 -30.09 -24.95 -7.40
C PHE A 26 -29.12 -23.92 -8.02
N TYR A 27 -29.59 -23.05 -8.93
CA TYR A 27 -28.89 -21.83 -9.26
C TYR A 27 -29.16 -20.83 -8.11
N THR A 28 -28.49 -21.01 -7.01
CA THR A 28 -28.14 -19.90 -6.15
C THR A 28 -27.33 -18.96 -7.04
N ASP A 29 -27.74 -17.70 -7.11
CA ASP A 29 -26.93 -16.62 -7.65
C ASP A 29 -25.70 -16.48 -6.73
N GLU A 30 -24.82 -17.49 -6.76
CA GLU A 30 -23.43 -17.27 -6.43
C GLU A 30 -22.97 -16.33 -7.54
N LYS A 31 -22.95 -15.04 -7.23
CA LYS A 31 -22.05 -14.13 -7.91
C LYS A 31 -20.71 -14.84 -7.82
N ASP A 32 -20.22 -15.34 -8.95
CA ASP A 32 -18.85 -15.83 -9.09
C ASP A 32 -17.94 -14.65 -8.71
N THR A 33 -17.73 -14.47 -7.42
CA THR A 33 -16.68 -13.58 -6.91
C THR A 33 -15.40 -14.34 -7.18
N ILE A 34 -14.79 -13.99 -8.32
CA ILE A 34 -13.48 -14.51 -8.67
C ILE A 34 -12.56 -14.18 -7.49
N THR A 35 -12.00 -15.21 -6.90
CA THR A 35 -11.03 -15.06 -5.79
C THR A 35 -9.66 -14.69 -6.36
N GLU A 36 -8.81 -14.05 -5.56
CA GLU A 36 -7.43 -13.71 -5.97
C GLU A 36 -6.65 -14.93 -6.45
N GLY A 37 -6.82 -16.08 -5.79
CA GLY A 37 -6.21 -17.34 -6.22
C GLY A 37 -6.71 -17.82 -7.60
N GLU A 38 -7.97 -17.57 -7.95
CA GLU A 38 -8.49 -17.84 -9.28
C GLU A 38 -7.92 -16.89 -10.32
N LEU A 39 -7.74 -15.59 -9.99
CA LEU A 39 -7.08 -14.63 -10.85
C LEU A 39 -5.63 -15.03 -11.15
N VAL A 40 -4.86 -15.39 -10.13
CA VAL A 40 -3.47 -15.87 -10.29
C VAL A 40 -3.41 -17.12 -11.16
N THR A 41 -4.39 -18.02 -11.01
CA THR A 41 -4.50 -19.23 -11.82
C THR A 41 -4.78 -18.89 -13.29
N MET A 42 -5.72 -17.98 -13.55
CA MET A 42 -6.03 -17.52 -14.93
C MET A 42 -4.82 -16.85 -15.60
N VAL A 43 -4.07 -16.02 -14.86
CA VAL A 43 -2.83 -15.41 -15.36
C VAL A 43 -1.81 -16.49 -15.72
N SER A 44 -1.67 -17.53 -14.89
CA SER A 44 -0.74 -18.63 -15.14
C SER A 44 -1.14 -19.48 -16.36
N GLU A 45 -2.43 -19.65 -16.61
CA GLU A 45 -2.94 -20.34 -17.79
C GLU A 45 -2.70 -19.52 -19.06
N ALA A 46 -3.01 -18.21 -19.04
CA ALA A 46 -2.76 -17.31 -20.15
C ALA A 46 -1.27 -17.22 -20.53
N GLU A 47 -0.37 -17.29 -19.54
CA GLU A 47 1.07 -17.36 -19.76
C GLU A 47 1.48 -18.66 -20.45
N LYS A 48 0.94 -19.83 -20.03
CA LYS A 48 1.22 -21.13 -20.65
C LYS A 48 0.70 -21.22 -22.08
N ASP A 49 -0.45 -20.59 -22.34
CA ASP A 49 -1.06 -20.56 -23.67
C ASP A 49 -0.39 -19.53 -24.60
N GLY A 50 0.56 -18.74 -24.10
CA GLY A 50 1.32 -17.76 -24.86
C GLY A 50 0.54 -16.47 -25.15
N GLU A 51 -0.57 -16.25 -24.48
CA GLU A 51 -1.37 -15.02 -24.56
C GLU A 51 -0.74 -13.86 -23.75
N LEU A 52 -0.02 -14.21 -22.67
CA LEU A 52 0.76 -13.29 -21.85
C LEU A 52 2.24 -13.66 -21.90
N THR A 53 3.10 -12.66 -21.90
CA THR A 53 4.53 -12.85 -21.70
C THR A 53 4.82 -13.06 -20.20
N ASN A 54 5.95 -13.71 -19.85
CA ASN A 54 6.39 -13.86 -18.46
C ASN A 54 6.37 -12.54 -17.70
N ARG A 55 6.83 -11.45 -18.33
CA ARG A 55 6.90 -10.14 -17.71
C ARG A 55 5.51 -9.55 -17.42
N GLU A 56 4.56 -9.74 -18.33
CA GLU A 56 3.17 -9.29 -18.12
C GLU A 56 2.50 -10.08 -17.00
N SER A 57 2.71 -11.40 -16.98
CA SER A 57 2.20 -12.27 -15.91
C SER A 57 2.77 -11.91 -14.55
N GLU A 58 4.07 -11.63 -14.47
CA GLU A 58 4.75 -11.19 -13.25
C GLU A 58 4.18 -9.86 -12.74
N LEU A 59 4.03 -8.87 -13.62
CA LEU A 59 3.43 -7.58 -13.25
C LEU A 59 1.99 -7.71 -12.73
N ILE A 60 1.19 -8.59 -13.33
CA ILE A 60 -0.19 -8.80 -12.87
C ILE A 60 -0.20 -9.48 -11.50
N ARG A 61 0.67 -10.46 -11.26
CA ARG A 61 0.78 -11.12 -9.95
C ARG A 61 1.25 -10.13 -8.89
N SER A 62 2.32 -9.37 -9.14
CA SER A 62 2.79 -8.33 -8.22
C SER A 62 1.70 -7.30 -7.90
N ALA A 63 0.89 -6.92 -8.90
CA ALA A 63 -0.22 -5.99 -8.67
C ALA A 63 -1.35 -6.58 -7.78
N ILE A 64 -1.58 -7.90 -7.85
CA ILE A 64 -2.53 -8.58 -6.97
C ILE A 64 -1.96 -8.67 -5.55
N GLU A 65 -0.70 -9.12 -5.42
CA GLU A 65 -0.01 -9.29 -4.15
C GLU A 65 0.22 -7.96 -3.41
N PHE A 66 0.40 -6.87 -4.15
CA PHE A 66 0.64 -5.52 -3.61
C PHE A 66 -0.51 -5.01 -2.70
N ASP A 67 -1.74 -5.46 -2.93
CA ASP A 67 -2.89 -5.05 -2.11
C ASP A 67 -2.94 -5.78 -0.77
N ASP A 68 -2.24 -6.93 -0.65
CA ASP A 68 -2.15 -7.74 0.55
C ASP A 68 -1.01 -7.33 1.48
N VAL A 69 -0.02 -6.56 0.99
CA VAL A 69 1.13 -6.09 1.78
C VAL A 69 0.70 -4.97 2.73
N GLU A 70 1.03 -5.12 4.00
CA GLU A 70 0.74 -4.14 5.04
C GLU A 70 1.95 -3.24 5.33
N ALA A 71 1.70 -2.06 5.89
CA ALA A 71 2.74 -1.10 6.25
C ALA A 71 3.82 -1.70 7.17
N GLN A 72 3.47 -2.65 8.04
CA GLN A 72 4.41 -3.34 8.94
C GLN A 72 5.44 -4.21 8.21
N ASP A 73 5.13 -4.67 6.99
CA ASP A 73 6.00 -5.57 6.22
C ASP A 73 7.12 -4.80 5.51
N VAL A 74 6.92 -3.47 5.31
CA VAL A 74 7.80 -2.62 4.48
C VAL A 74 8.46 -1.49 5.26
N LEU A 75 7.93 -1.14 6.45
CA LEU A 75 8.41 0.01 7.23
C LEU A 75 9.90 -0.13 7.62
N THR A 76 10.60 1.01 7.69
CA THR A 76 11.85 1.12 8.42
C THR A 76 11.56 1.09 9.92
N PRO A 77 12.02 0.07 10.66
CA PRO A 77 11.73 -0.07 12.08
C PRO A 77 12.28 1.11 12.90
N ARG A 78 11.62 1.46 13.99
CA ARG A 78 11.99 2.57 14.89
C ARG A 78 13.46 2.59 15.28
N VAL A 79 14.06 1.43 15.48
CA VAL A 79 15.48 1.29 15.88
C VAL A 79 16.47 1.71 14.81
N ASP A 80 16.03 1.72 13.54
CA ASP A 80 16.84 2.07 12.37
C ASP A 80 16.48 3.47 11.83
N VAL A 81 15.48 4.14 12.42
CA VAL A 81 15.06 5.49 12.01
C VAL A 81 16.10 6.52 12.45
N ILE A 82 16.65 7.26 11.49
CA ILE A 82 17.46 8.45 11.75
C ILE A 82 16.51 9.63 11.90
N ALA A 83 16.45 10.22 13.08
CA ALA A 83 15.58 11.34 13.43
C ALA A 83 16.32 12.35 14.31
N VAL A 84 15.80 13.57 14.43
CA VAL A 84 16.38 14.63 15.27
C VAL A 84 15.36 15.11 16.30
N ALA A 85 15.83 15.56 17.46
CA ALA A 85 14.98 16.18 18.47
C ALA A 85 14.60 17.61 18.03
N ASP A 86 13.46 18.09 18.48
CA ASP A 86 12.94 19.43 18.10
C ASP A 86 13.81 20.59 18.62
N ASP A 87 14.61 20.34 19.64
CA ASP A 87 15.57 21.29 20.24
C ASP A 87 17.01 21.13 19.69
N THR A 88 17.23 20.25 18.71
CA THR A 88 18.55 20.02 18.11
C THR A 88 19.06 21.28 17.42
N PRO A 89 20.32 21.72 17.67
CA PRO A 89 20.93 22.84 16.97
C PRO A 89 20.99 22.63 15.46
N MET A 90 20.85 23.70 14.67
CA MET A 90 20.78 23.64 13.22
C MET A 90 22.04 23.10 12.55
N ASP A 91 23.22 23.30 13.14
CA ASP A 91 24.49 22.74 12.69
C ASP A 91 24.50 21.21 12.81
N GLU A 92 24.04 20.66 13.94
CA GLU A 92 23.92 19.21 14.14
C GLU A 92 22.85 18.59 13.20
N VAL A 93 21.73 19.30 12.94
CA VAL A 93 20.70 18.85 11.98
C VAL A 93 21.31 18.74 10.58
N THR A 94 22.08 19.74 10.15
CA THR A 94 22.69 19.73 8.82
C THR A 94 23.82 18.71 8.70
N GLU A 95 24.55 18.44 9.79
CA GLU A 95 25.53 17.35 9.85
C GLU A 95 24.82 15.99 9.71
N THR A 96 23.69 15.79 10.41
CA THR A 96 22.89 14.56 10.29
C THR A 96 22.39 14.34 8.86
N PHE A 97 21.97 15.40 8.15
CA PHE A 97 21.60 15.30 6.72
C PHE A 97 22.81 14.92 5.86
N ALA A 98 23.97 15.54 6.09
CA ALA A 98 25.19 15.28 5.32
C ALA A 98 25.68 13.83 5.52
N ASP A 99 25.62 13.31 6.72
CA ASP A 99 26.09 11.97 7.07
C ASP A 99 25.11 10.87 6.59
N SER A 100 23.81 11.12 6.73
CA SER A 100 22.79 10.14 6.34
C SER A 100 22.50 10.12 4.83
N GLY A 101 22.67 11.27 4.17
CA GLY A 101 22.29 11.46 2.76
C GLY A 101 20.78 11.51 2.52
N TYR A 102 19.97 11.61 3.55
CA TYR A 102 18.53 11.71 3.44
C TYR A 102 18.08 13.12 3.08
N SER A 103 16.98 13.24 2.37
CA SER A 103 16.37 14.54 2.03
C SER A 103 15.35 15.01 3.06
N ARG A 104 14.94 14.13 3.98
CA ARG A 104 13.96 14.38 5.03
C ARG A 104 14.32 13.62 6.28
N LEU A 105 14.15 14.27 7.45
CA LEU A 105 14.31 13.63 8.74
C LEU A 105 13.05 13.82 9.56
N PRO A 106 12.55 12.77 10.22
CA PRO A 106 11.54 12.89 11.27
C PRO A 106 12.07 13.75 12.41
N VAL A 107 11.20 14.58 12.98
CA VAL A 107 11.50 15.37 14.17
C VAL A 107 10.62 14.89 15.30
N TYR A 108 11.23 14.60 16.46
CA TYR A 108 10.52 14.11 17.63
C TYR A 108 10.65 15.06 18.82
N HIS A 109 9.67 15.00 19.73
CA HIS A 109 9.68 15.72 20.99
C HIS A 109 9.93 14.73 22.15
N GLU A 110 10.93 14.98 22.97
CA GLU A 110 11.41 14.15 24.09
C GLU A 110 11.90 12.77 23.67
N THR A 111 11.07 11.97 23.01
CA THR A 111 11.40 10.60 22.60
C THR A 111 10.94 10.33 21.16
N ILE A 112 11.59 9.36 20.50
CA ILE A 112 11.26 8.96 19.13
C ILE A 112 9.82 8.39 19.01
N ASP A 113 9.19 8.04 20.13
CA ASP A 113 7.79 7.63 20.15
C ASP A 113 6.82 8.78 19.85
N ASN A 114 7.29 10.02 19.99
CA ASN A 114 6.51 11.22 19.75
C ASN A 114 7.08 12.02 18.58
N ILE A 115 6.97 11.51 17.37
CA ILE A 115 7.32 12.25 16.17
C ILE A 115 6.28 13.35 15.96
N ILE A 116 6.71 14.60 15.83
CA ILE A 116 5.85 15.78 15.71
C ILE A 116 5.77 16.32 14.28
N GLY A 117 6.67 15.87 13.40
CA GLY A 117 6.69 16.29 12.01
C GLY A 117 7.95 15.85 11.28
N VAL A 118 8.21 16.49 10.15
CA VAL A 118 9.34 16.20 9.27
C VAL A 118 10.03 17.50 8.88
N VAL A 119 11.35 17.51 8.88
CA VAL A 119 12.16 18.60 8.35
C VAL A 119 12.79 18.22 7.03
N HIS A 120 12.92 19.16 6.12
CA HIS A 120 13.53 18.98 4.82
C HIS A 120 14.94 19.57 4.79
N GLU A 121 15.90 18.81 4.24
CA GLU A 121 17.29 19.25 4.02
C GLU A 121 17.36 20.62 3.34
N LYS A 122 16.63 20.79 2.23
CA LYS A 122 16.61 22.05 1.45
C LYS A 122 16.19 23.26 2.27
N ASP A 123 15.26 23.09 3.23
CA ASP A 123 14.74 24.20 4.02
C ASP A 123 15.74 24.58 5.11
N CYS A 124 16.44 23.61 5.72
CA CYS A 124 17.55 23.84 6.64
C CYS A 124 18.70 24.59 5.98
N PHE A 125 19.18 24.13 4.84
CA PHE A 125 20.23 24.82 4.11
C PHE A 125 19.81 26.22 3.59
N ALA A 126 18.55 26.40 3.21
CA ALA A 126 18.04 27.69 2.80
C ALA A 126 18.00 28.69 3.98
N ALA A 127 17.66 28.24 5.18
CA ALA A 127 17.64 29.04 6.39
C ALA A 127 19.08 29.47 6.78
N MET A 128 20.01 28.54 6.82
CA MET A 128 21.43 28.85 7.12
C MET A 128 22.05 29.85 6.12
N ARG A 129 21.75 29.69 4.83
CA ARG A 129 22.27 30.61 3.78
C ARG A 129 21.78 32.05 3.91
N LYS A 130 20.63 32.27 4.55
CA LYS A 130 20.11 33.63 4.78
C LYS A 130 20.87 34.38 5.89
N GLY A 131 21.76 33.68 6.61
CA GLY A 131 22.53 34.26 7.70
C GLY A 131 21.70 34.56 8.96
N ASP A 132 20.58 33.87 9.09
CA ASP A 132 19.69 33.97 10.23
C ASP A 132 20.22 32.98 11.29
N GLU A 133 21.16 33.46 12.12
CA GLU A 133 21.83 32.66 13.16
C GLU A 133 20.86 32.19 14.25
N ASP A 134 19.65 32.77 14.30
CA ASP A 134 18.61 32.49 15.29
C ASP A 134 17.50 31.55 14.79
N VAL A 135 17.62 30.98 13.58
CA VAL A 135 16.59 30.06 13.07
C VAL A 135 16.54 28.78 13.92
N LYS A 136 15.43 28.57 14.56
CA LYS A 136 15.15 27.34 15.32
C LYS A 136 14.55 26.27 14.42
N LEU A 137 14.95 25.01 14.65
CA LEU A 137 14.42 23.83 13.93
C LEU A 137 12.89 23.79 13.96
N GLU A 138 12.27 24.12 15.10
CA GLU A 138 10.81 24.18 15.27
C GLU A 138 10.08 24.96 14.18
N SER A 139 10.70 26.04 13.66
CA SER A 139 10.09 26.87 12.60
C SER A 139 10.10 26.24 11.21
N LEU A 140 10.87 25.17 11.03
CA LEU A 140 11.05 24.46 9.77
C LEU A 140 10.32 23.11 9.74
N ILE A 141 9.75 22.68 10.89
CA ILE A 141 9.00 21.42 10.98
C ILE A 141 7.73 21.52 10.15
N GLY A 142 7.63 20.69 9.14
CA GLY A 142 6.42 20.48 8.36
C GLY A 142 5.56 19.35 8.92
N PRO A 143 4.26 19.32 8.57
CA PRO A 143 3.38 18.22 8.96
C PRO A 143 3.83 16.91 8.33
N THR A 144 3.52 15.80 9.00
CA THR A 144 3.70 14.44 8.47
C THR A 144 2.37 13.69 8.50
N LEU A 145 2.32 12.57 7.77
CA LEU A 145 1.19 11.66 7.77
C LEU A 145 1.42 10.58 8.83
N TYR A 146 0.35 10.16 9.50
CA TYR A 146 0.36 9.01 10.41
C TYR A 146 -0.51 7.89 9.84
N THR A 147 -0.07 6.66 10.02
CA THR A 147 -0.78 5.45 9.60
C THR A 147 -0.59 4.36 10.63
N THR A 148 -1.32 3.27 10.50
CA THR A 148 -1.21 2.09 11.39
C THR A 148 -0.43 0.97 10.71
N SER A 149 0.09 0.04 11.50
CA SER A 149 0.88 -1.10 11.04
C SER A 149 0.12 -1.99 10.06
N VAL A 150 -1.19 -2.12 10.22
CA VAL A 150 -2.09 -2.97 9.39
C VAL A 150 -2.68 -2.24 8.17
N THR A 151 -2.20 -1.05 7.86
CA THR A 151 -2.69 -0.31 6.68
C THR A 151 -2.09 -0.93 5.42
N PRO A 152 -2.91 -1.33 4.42
CA PRO A 152 -2.40 -1.79 3.12
C PRO A 152 -1.53 -0.71 2.45
N ILE A 153 -0.37 -1.10 1.91
CA ILE A 153 0.55 -0.14 1.28
C ILE A 153 -0.05 0.52 0.04
N SER A 154 -0.96 -0.15 -0.66
CA SER A 154 -1.73 0.39 -1.78
C SER A 154 -2.59 1.60 -1.38
N ALA A 155 -3.27 1.52 -0.23
CA ALA A 155 -4.05 2.62 0.34
C ALA A 155 -3.15 3.75 0.84
N LEU A 156 -2.03 3.39 1.49
CA LEU A 156 -1.04 4.35 1.98
C LEU A 156 -0.39 5.13 0.82
N LEU A 157 0.00 4.45 -0.25
CA LEU A 157 0.55 5.06 -1.46
C LEU A 157 -0.38 6.13 -2.02
N ARG A 158 -1.68 5.81 -2.13
CA ARG A 158 -2.68 6.76 -2.60
C ARG A 158 -2.76 7.98 -1.68
N THR A 159 -2.81 7.76 -0.36
CA THR A 159 -2.90 8.83 0.64
C THR A 159 -1.67 9.73 0.60
N LEU A 160 -0.45 9.18 0.52
CA LEU A 160 0.80 9.92 0.39
C LEU A 160 0.79 10.81 -0.86
N ARG A 161 0.37 10.27 -2.00
CA ARG A 161 0.30 11.01 -3.27
C ARG A 161 -0.74 12.15 -3.24
N GLU A 162 -1.94 11.88 -2.72
CA GLU A 162 -3.01 12.87 -2.62
C GLU A 162 -2.65 14.02 -1.67
N SER A 163 -2.02 13.69 -0.53
CA SER A 163 -1.57 14.67 0.47
C SER A 163 -0.24 15.32 0.13
N LYS A 164 0.45 14.86 -0.93
CA LYS A 164 1.80 15.30 -1.33
C LYS A 164 2.86 15.11 -0.24
N HIS A 165 2.66 14.13 0.62
CA HIS A 165 3.66 13.67 1.55
C HIS A 165 4.51 12.57 0.91
N HIS A 166 5.78 12.47 1.31
CA HIS A 166 6.70 11.43 0.84
C HIS A 166 7.04 10.42 1.93
N MET A 167 6.58 10.68 3.15
CA MET A 167 6.84 9.86 4.31
C MET A 167 5.61 9.82 5.20
N ALA A 168 5.36 8.68 5.84
CA ALA A 168 4.38 8.51 6.88
C ALA A 168 5.06 7.90 8.12
N VAL A 169 4.56 8.28 9.30
CA VAL A 169 4.92 7.67 10.58
C VAL A 169 3.94 6.53 10.83
N VAL A 170 4.46 5.34 11.05
CA VAL A 170 3.66 4.17 11.42
C VAL A 170 3.56 4.10 12.93
N VAL A 171 2.34 4.11 13.44
CA VAL A 171 2.06 4.05 14.88
C VAL A 171 1.60 2.65 15.30
N ASP A 172 2.02 2.23 16.48
CA ASP A 172 1.59 0.99 17.12
C ASP A 172 0.23 1.14 17.85
N GLU A 173 -0.27 0.05 18.43
CA GLU A 173 -1.56 0.01 19.15
C GLU A 173 -1.53 0.84 20.45
N TYR A 174 -0.36 1.22 20.94
CA TYR A 174 -0.17 2.02 22.15
C TYR A 174 0.03 3.50 21.85
N GLY A 175 0.08 3.86 20.56
CA GLY A 175 0.28 5.23 20.10
C GLY A 175 1.76 5.65 20.03
N GLY A 176 2.68 4.70 20.19
CA GLY A 176 4.11 4.91 19.96
C GLY A 176 4.49 4.77 18.49
N THR A 177 5.70 5.20 18.14
CA THR A 177 6.23 5.04 16.78
C THR A 177 6.75 3.61 16.58
N ALA A 178 6.12 2.85 15.68
CA ALA A 178 6.61 1.56 15.21
C ALA A 178 7.77 1.74 14.21
N GLY A 179 7.70 2.76 13.38
CA GLY A 179 8.70 3.08 12.37
C GLY A 179 8.22 4.19 11.43
N ILE A 180 8.88 4.30 10.30
CA ILE A 180 8.49 5.19 9.19
C ILE A 180 8.38 4.39 7.90
N ILE A 181 7.65 4.92 6.95
CA ILE A 181 7.55 4.36 5.60
C ILE A 181 7.60 5.51 4.59
N THR A 182 8.39 5.35 3.54
CA THR A 182 8.52 6.34 2.48
C THR A 182 7.84 5.89 1.19
N LEU A 183 7.67 6.80 0.24
CA LEU A 183 7.18 6.44 -1.10
C LEU A 183 8.14 5.49 -1.80
N GLU A 184 9.43 5.66 -1.57
CA GLU A 184 10.49 4.84 -2.13
C GLU A 184 10.35 3.39 -1.64
N ASP A 185 10.16 3.16 -0.34
CA ASP A 185 9.98 1.83 0.26
C ASP A 185 8.77 1.10 -0.35
N ILE A 186 7.64 1.82 -0.52
CA ILE A 186 6.41 1.25 -1.11
C ILE A 186 6.59 0.90 -2.59
N LEU A 187 7.44 1.63 -3.33
CA LEU A 187 7.65 1.40 -4.76
C LEU A 187 8.72 0.34 -5.05
N GLU A 188 9.48 -0.06 -4.04
CA GLU A 188 10.49 -1.12 -4.14
C GLU A 188 9.85 -2.52 -4.05
N GLU A 189 8.67 -2.62 -3.41
CA GLU A 189 7.86 -3.84 -3.35
C GLU A 189 7.07 -4.08 -4.66
#